data_1eba4600ff39a31cb74eb5e3d650f6f1
#
_entry.id   1eba4600ff39a31cb74eb5e3d650f6f1
#
_cell.length_a   1.000
_cell.length_b   1.000
_cell.length_c   1.000
_cell.angle_alpha   90.00
_cell.angle_beta   90.00
_cell.angle_gamma   90.00
#
_symmetry.space_group_name_H-M   'P 1'
#
loop_
_entity.id
_entity.type
_entity.pdbx_description
1 polymer ?
#
loop_
_entity_poly.entity_id
_entity_poly.type
_entity_poly.pdbx_seq_one_letter_code
_entity_poly.pdbx_strand_id
1 'polypeptide(L)'
;MQTAWAGRFSLKKEDRHAIMIQYLNWKEGRSHMGKFHFVPTEIEGVFIIEPSVFGDARGYFMETYQQEEFAAAGIPGPFVQDNQSKSTKGVLRGLHFQKEHTQGKLVRVVSGEVFDVAVDCRPKSKTFGKWVGVVLSAENKKQFYIPQGFAHGFLVLSDEAEFTYKCTDYYDPTSEGGIRWDDPDIGIQWPAVDCEVKLSAKDGLHKGFREQTFDYFERW
;
A
#
# COMPACT_ATOMS: atom_id res chain seq x y z
N MET A 1 -17.92 34.56 10.57
CA MET A 1 -16.70 34.82 9.82
C MET A 1 -16.08 33.48 9.47
N GLN A 2 -16.35 33.02 8.25
CA GLN A 2 -15.78 31.81 7.67
C GLN A 2 -14.50 32.22 6.94
N THR A 3 -13.38 31.63 7.28
CA THR A 3 -12.17 31.72 6.44
C THR A 3 -11.87 30.34 5.89
N ALA A 4 -12.10 30.21 4.59
CA ALA A 4 -11.80 29.04 3.78
C ALA A 4 -10.28 28.83 3.68
N TRP A 5 -9.83 27.64 4.05
CA TRP A 5 -8.52 27.11 3.66
C TRP A 5 -8.68 26.16 2.47
N ALA A 6 -8.62 26.72 1.25
CA ALA A 6 -8.47 25.97 0.02
C ALA A 6 -7.08 26.25 -0.55
N GLY A 7 -6.06 25.59 -0.04
CA GLY A 7 -4.72 25.60 -0.62
C GLY A 7 -4.54 24.38 -1.52
N ARG A 8 -4.69 24.55 -2.84
CA ARG A 8 -4.22 23.59 -3.83
C ARG A 8 -2.70 23.60 -3.82
N PHE A 9 -2.06 22.55 -3.28
CA PHE A 9 -0.64 22.30 -3.50
C PHE A 9 -0.44 21.72 -4.90
N SER A 10 -0.27 22.60 -5.89
CA SER A 10 0.33 22.23 -7.18
C SER A 10 1.85 22.31 -7.00
N LEU A 11 2.52 21.15 -6.94
CA LEU A 11 3.98 21.09 -6.97
C LEU A 11 4.48 21.78 -8.26
N LYS A 12 5.30 22.80 -8.12
CA LYS A 12 5.93 23.49 -9.24
C LYS A 12 6.82 22.52 -10.02
N LYS A 13 7.03 22.81 -11.31
CA LYS A 13 7.87 21.98 -12.21
C LYS A 13 9.29 21.80 -11.64
N GLU A 14 9.77 22.78 -10.89
CA GLU A 14 11.07 22.78 -10.18
C GLU A 14 11.10 21.76 -9.04
N ASP A 15 10.00 21.60 -8.28
CA ASP A 15 9.89 20.63 -7.19
C ASP A 15 9.92 19.18 -7.71
N ARG A 16 9.31 18.94 -8.88
CA ARG A 16 9.38 17.62 -9.56
C ARG A 16 10.79 17.29 -10.03
N HIS A 17 11.55 18.30 -10.44
CA HIS A 17 12.94 18.11 -10.85
C HIS A 17 13.84 17.82 -9.65
N ALA A 18 13.62 18.46 -8.52
CA ALA A 18 14.31 18.18 -7.26
C ALA A 18 14.06 16.76 -6.74
N ILE A 19 12.80 16.30 -6.81
CA ILE A 19 12.40 14.93 -6.46
C ILE A 19 13.08 13.91 -7.40
N MET A 20 13.14 14.20 -8.69
CA MET A 20 13.79 13.35 -9.69
C MET A 20 15.31 13.28 -9.48
N ILE A 21 15.96 14.39 -9.13
CA ILE A 21 17.40 14.44 -8.81
C ILE A 21 17.68 13.67 -7.51
N GLN A 22 16.83 13.78 -6.50
CA GLN A 22 16.93 12.99 -5.26
C GLN A 22 16.77 11.49 -5.53
N TYR A 23 15.84 11.10 -6.40
CA TYR A 23 15.63 9.73 -6.87
C TYR A 23 16.85 9.18 -7.64
N LEU A 24 17.44 9.98 -8.53
CA LEU A 24 18.65 9.61 -9.29
C LEU A 24 19.87 9.50 -8.38
N ASN A 25 20.04 10.41 -7.44
CA ASN A 25 21.13 10.38 -6.44
C ASN A 25 20.98 9.16 -5.49
N TRP A 26 19.76 8.73 -5.20
CA TRP A 26 19.48 7.52 -4.44
C TRP A 26 19.87 6.25 -5.23
N LYS A 27 19.58 6.16 -6.55
CA LYS A 27 20.03 5.07 -7.43
C LYS A 27 21.54 4.91 -7.48
N GLU A 28 22.31 5.97 -7.24
CA GLU A 28 23.77 5.95 -7.25
C GLU A 28 24.43 5.56 -5.92
N GLY A 29 23.68 5.07 -4.93
CA GLY A 29 24.21 4.47 -3.70
C GLY A 29 24.75 5.45 -2.67
N ARG A 30 24.25 6.70 -2.64
CA ARG A 30 24.65 7.67 -1.61
C ARG A 30 23.86 7.51 -0.30
N SER A 31 24.60 7.16 0.69
CA SER A 31 24.42 7.13 2.13
C SER A 31 23.01 7.43 2.72
N HIS A 32 22.49 6.46 3.44
CA HIS A 32 21.38 6.56 4.39
C HIS A 32 21.59 7.70 5.40
N MET A 33 20.90 8.81 5.20
CA MET A 33 20.76 9.85 6.25
C MET A 33 19.40 9.79 6.95
N GLY A 34 18.54 8.79 6.65
CA GLY A 34 17.21 8.61 7.23
C GLY A 34 17.05 7.31 8.01
N LYS A 35 15.94 7.19 8.74
CA LYS A 35 15.57 5.98 9.50
C LYS A 35 14.81 4.95 8.66
N PHE A 36 14.58 5.24 7.38
CA PHE A 36 13.84 4.39 6.46
C PHE A 36 14.63 4.19 5.16
N HIS A 37 14.62 2.95 4.67
CA HIS A 37 15.10 2.62 3.35
C HIS A 37 13.90 2.37 2.43
N PHE A 38 13.69 3.27 1.46
CA PHE A 38 12.60 3.18 0.51
C PHE A 38 13.05 2.43 -0.73
N VAL A 39 12.51 1.24 -0.95
CA VAL A 39 12.81 0.38 -2.10
C VAL A 39 11.67 0.51 -3.12
N PRO A 40 11.88 1.16 -4.27
CA PRO A 40 10.86 1.24 -5.30
C PRO A 40 10.65 -0.15 -5.90
N THR A 41 9.41 -0.43 -6.27
CA THR A 41 9.06 -1.64 -7.02
C THR A 41 9.07 -1.35 -8.52
N GLU A 42 8.75 -2.39 -9.34
CA GLU A 42 8.56 -2.24 -10.78
C GLU A 42 7.32 -1.41 -11.17
N ILE A 43 6.42 -1.16 -10.21
CA ILE A 43 5.22 -0.33 -10.41
C ILE A 43 5.44 1.04 -9.78
N GLU A 44 5.38 2.07 -10.61
CA GLU A 44 5.64 3.45 -10.18
C GLU A 44 4.72 3.90 -9.04
N GLY A 45 5.34 4.45 -7.99
CA GLY A 45 4.68 4.95 -6.79
C GLY A 45 4.50 3.91 -5.69
N VAL A 46 4.75 2.63 -5.95
CA VAL A 46 4.66 1.56 -4.96
C VAL A 46 6.03 1.31 -4.34
N PHE A 47 6.12 1.32 -3.00
CA PHE A 47 7.37 1.16 -2.26
C PHE A 47 7.29 0.05 -1.21
N ILE A 48 8.37 -0.73 -1.13
CA ILE A 48 8.69 -1.52 0.06
C ILE A 48 9.54 -0.62 0.95
N ILE A 49 9.20 -0.50 2.25
CA ILE A 49 9.89 0.37 3.18
C ILE A 49 10.51 -0.47 4.28
N GLU A 50 11.81 -0.34 4.48
CA GLU A 50 12.56 -1.05 5.50
C GLU A 50 12.98 -0.05 6.59
N PRO A 51 12.34 -0.08 7.78
CA PRO A 51 12.69 0.81 8.88
C PRO A 51 14.00 0.37 9.54
N SER A 52 14.76 1.34 10.05
CA SER A 52 15.90 1.05 10.92
C SER A 52 15.41 0.52 12.27
N VAL A 53 15.90 -0.65 12.66
CA VAL A 53 15.53 -1.32 13.92
C VAL A 53 16.70 -1.26 14.89
N PHE A 54 16.48 -0.71 16.06
CA PHE A 54 17.48 -0.56 17.13
C PHE A 54 17.16 -1.54 18.26
N GLY A 55 17.94 -2.61 18.39
CA GLY A 55 17.75 -3.67 19.38
C GLY A 55 18.75 -3.65 20.51
N ASP A 56 18.32 -4.03 21.72
CA ASP A 56 19.16 -4.30 22.89
C ASP A 56 18.58 -5.45 23.75
N ALA A 57 19.12 -5.70 24.93
CA ALA A 57 18.66 -6.77 25.83
C ALA A 57 17.20 -6.61 26.32
N ARG A 58 16.57 -5.46 26.12
CA ARG A 58 15.17 -5.18 26.51
C ARG A 58 14.19 -5.42 25.35
N GLY A 59 14.70 -5.58 24.11
CA GLY A 59 13.89 -5.69 22.91
C GLY A 59 14.37 -4.75 21.80
N TYR A 60 13.45 -4.12 21.07
CA TYR A 60 13.81 -3.20 20.00
C TYR A 60 12.94 -1.94 19.99
N PHE A 61 13.48 -0.90 19.36
CA PHE A 61 12.77 0.32 19.00
C PHE A 61 12.91 0.55 17.48
N MET A 62 11.85 1.02 16.83
CA MET A 62 11.89 1.52 15.46
C MET A 62 10.86 2.64 15.30
N GLU A 63 11.16 3.60 14.46
CA GLU A 63 10.11 4.48 13.91
C GLU A 63 9.35 3.75 12.81
N THR A 64 8.06 3.95 12.74
CA THR A 64 7.22 3.30 11.72
C THR A 64 6.68 4.29 10.70
N TYR A 65 6.80 5.58 10.97
CA TYR A 65 6.42 6.66 10.07
C TYR A 65 7.03 7.99 10.52
N GLN A 66 7.52 8.75 9.57
CA GLN A 66 7.95 10.13 9.77
C GLN A 66 7.60 10.94 8.51
N GLN A 67 6.76 11.94 8.68
CA GLN A 67 6.12 12.65 7.56
C GLN A 67 7.13 13.26 6.57
N GLU A 68 8.20 13.87 7.07
CA GLU A 68 9.17 14.57 6.22
C GLU A 68 10.00 13.59 5.39
N GLU A 69 10.44 12.45 5.98
CA GLU A 69 11.19 11.42 5.25
C GLU A 69 10.32 10.73 4.18
N PHE A 70 9.06 10.44 4.51
CA PHE A 70 8.11 9.85 3.55
C PHE A 70 7.78 10.82 2.42
N ALA A 71 7.53 12.09 2.73
CA ALA A 71 7.29 13.12 1.71
C ALA A 71 8.52 13.32 0.80
N ALA A 72 9.73 13.30 1.35
CA ALA A 72 10.98 13.39 0.58
C ALA A 72 11.18 12.18 -0.33
N ALA A 73 10.67 10.99 0.03
CA ALA A 73 10.67 9.79 -0.79
C ALA A 73 9.55 9.77 -1.86
N GLY A 74 8.70 10.80 -1.91
CA GLY A 74 7.59 10.89 -2.85
C GLY A 74 6.29 10.24 -2.37
N ILE A 75 6.20 9.90 -1.09
CA ILE A 75 4.98 9.38 -0.46
C ILE A 75 4.23 10.54 0.19
N PRO A 76 3.18 11.07 -0.47
CA PRO A 76 2.48 12.23 0.03
C PRO A 76 1.60 11.87 1.24
N GLY A 77 1.66 12.67 2.29
CA GLY A 77 0.70 12.66 3.39
C GLY A 77 -0.41 13.71 3.14
N PRO A 78 -1.24 13.97 4.14
CA PRO A 78 -1.24 13.30 5.43
C PRO A 78 -1.92 11.94 5.41
N PHE A 79 -1.61 11.08 6.40
CA PHE A 79 -2.44 9.93 6.74
C PHE A 79 -3.45 10.37 7.81
N VAL A 80 -4.72 10.13 7.55
CA VAL A 80 -5.84 10.67 8.34
C VAL A 80 -6.63 9.60 9.10
N GLN A 81 -6.37 8.32 8.81
CA GLN A 81 -7.04 7.18 9.43
C GLN A 81 -6.05 6.05 9.68
N ASP A 82 -6.13 5.43 10.86
CA ASP A 82 -5.41 4.22 11.24
C ASP A 82 -6.37 3.08 11.46
N ASN A 83 -6.01 1.90 10.99
CA ASN A 83 -6.81 0.69 11.12
C ASN A 83 -5.94 -0.48 11.62
N GLN A 84 -6.58 -1.41 12.33
CA GLN A 84 -5.98 -2.68 12.73
C GLN A 84 -6.98 -3.81 12.52
N SER A 85 -6.48 -4.95 12.06
CA SER A 85 -7.27 -6.18 11.94
C SER A 85 -6.46 -7.37 12.43
N LYS A 86 -7.16 -8.38 12.95
CA LYS A 86 -6.61 -9.71 13.25
C LYS A 86 -7.30 -10.75 12.38
N SER A 87 -6.54 -11.70 11.86
CA SER A 87 -7.05 -12.75 10.97
C SER A 87 -6.26 -14.04 11.18
N THR A 88 -6.91 -15.19 10.94
CA THR A 88 -6.29 -16.51 11.02
C THR A 88 -5.75 -16.95 9.66
N LYS A 89 -4.91 -17.99 9.65
CA LYS A 89 -4.33 -18.59 8.44
C LYS A 89 -5.37 -18.85 7.35
N GLY A 90 -5.02 -18.54 6.13
CA GLY A 90 -5.86 -18.71 4.95
C GLY A 90 -6.92 -17.63 4.75
N VAL A 91 -7.09 -16.69 5.70
CA VAL A 91 -7.96 -15.53 5.45
C VAL A 91 -7.32 -14.65 4.39
N LEU A 92 -8.08 -14.40 3.32
CA LEU A 92 -7.77 -13.45 2.28
C LEU A 92 -8.76 -12.28 2.35
N ARG A 93 -8.24 -11.07 2.41
CA ARG A 93 -9.03 -9.82 2.36
C ARG A 93 -8.65 -9.06 1.11
N GLY A 94 -9.59 -8.74 0.27
CA GLY A 94 -9.34 -7.99 -0.95
C GLY A 94 -9.96 -8.60 -2.21
N LEU A 95 -9.63 -8.06 -3.38
CA LEU A 95 -8.84 -6.84 -3.58
C LEU A 95 -9.75 -5.61 -3.50
N HIS A 96 -9.45 -4.69 -2.59
CA HIS A 96 -10.33 -3.56 -2.29
C HIS A 96 -9.77 -2.22 -2.78
N PHE A 97 -10.67 -1.35 -3.21
CA PHE A 97 -10.40 0.07 -3.50
C PHE A 97 -11.62 0.94 -3.14
N GLN A 98 -11.46 2.25 -3.15
CA GLN A 98 -12.56 3.22 -3.14
C GLN A 98 -12.56 4.03 -4.43
N LYS A 99 -13.74 4.18 -5.06
CA LYS A 99 -13.93 4.95 -6.30
C LYS A 99 -13.79 6.44 -6.06
N GLU A 100 -14.54 6.93 -5.06
CA GLU A 100 -14.37 8.25 -4.47
C GLU A 100 -13.54 8.09 -3.19
N HIS A 101 -13.04 9.17 -2.61
CA HIS A 101 -12.21 9.11 -1.39
C HIS A 101 -11.09 8.07 -1.49
N THR A 102 -10.43 8.03 -2.66
CA THR A 102 -9.40 7.03 -2.97
C THR A 102 -8.26 7.07 -1.97
N GLN A 103 -8.00 5.94 -1.33
CA GLN A 103 -7.02 5.83 -0.25
C GLN A 103 -5.66 5.35 -0.76
N GLY A 104 -4.59 6.12 -0.51
CA GLY A 104 -3.25 5.57 -0.41
C GLY A 104 -3.09 4.89 0.95
N LYS A 105 -2.36 3.78 1.00
CA LYS A 105 -2.23 2.95 2.20
C LYS A 105 -0.76 2.70 2.53
N LEU A 106 -0.42 2.85 3.80
CA LEU A 106 0.86 2.41 4.36
C LEU A 106 0.59 1.27 5.32
N VAL A 107 0.98 0.06 4.93
CA VAL A 107 0.59 -1.18 5.62
C VAL A 107 1.81 -1.87 6.26
N ARG A 108 1.59 -2.60 7.35
CA ARG A 108 2.57 -3.46 8.01
C ARG A 108 1.92 -4.53 8.86
N VAL A 109 2.68 -5.58 9.16
CA VAL A 109 2.31 -6.65 10.09
C VAL A 109 2.97 -6.42 11.44
N VAL A 110 2.20 -6.49 12.53
CA VAL A 110 2.71 -6.36 13.90
C VAL A 110 2.80 -7.70 14.62
N SER A 111 2.09 -8.73 14.13
CA SER A 111 2.17 -10.12 14.59
C SER A 111 1.89 -11.05 13.41
N GLY A 112 2.64 -12.13 13.27
CA GLY A 112 2.48 -13.10 12.19
C GLY A 112 3.05 -12.63 10.85
N GLU A 113 2.49 -13.18 9.77
CA GLU A 113 2.98 -13.00 8.39
C GLU A 113 1.83 -13.01 7.39
N VAL A 114 1.92 -12.15 6.38
CA VAL A 114 0.98 -12.11 5.25
C VAL A 114 1.74 -11.96 3.93
N PHE A 115 1.11 -12.40 2.83
CA PHE A 115 1.48 -11.96 1.48
C PHE A 115 0.54 -10.83 1.07
N ASP A 116 1.10 -9.65 0.89
CA ASP A 116 0.37 -8.41 0.59
C ASP A 116 0.52 -8.05 -0.88
N VAL A 117 -0.57 -7.60 -1.53
CA VAL A 117 -0.63 -7.39 -2.98
C VAL A 117 -1.26 -6.05 -3.31
N ALA A 118 -0.61 -5.31 -4.22
CA ALA A 118 -1.12 -4.11 -4.85
C ALA A 118 -1.31 -4.33 -6.35
N VAL A 119 -2.48 -3.98 -6.89
CA VAL A 119 -2.80 -4.07 -8.33
C VAL A 119 -3.02 -2.66 -8.87
N ASP A 120 -2.30 -2.29 -9.92
CA ASP A 120 -2.45 -0.99 -10.57
C ASP A 120 -3.77 -0.92 -11.35
N CYS A 121 -4.69 -0.07 -10.88
CA CYS A 121 -5.99 0.16 -11.50
C CYS A 121 -6.07 1.53 -12.22
N ARG A 122 -4.96 2.22 -12.43
CA ARG A 122 -4.90 3.53 -13.10
C ARG A 122 -4.93 3.34 -14.62
N PRO A 123 -5.99 3.73 -15.34
CA PRO A 123 -6.17 3.39 -16.75
C PRO A 123 -5.08 3.94 -17.67
N LYS A 124 -4.45 5.06 -17.30
CA LYS A 124 -3.37 5.70 -18.09
C LYS A 124 -1.97 5.23 -17.70
N SER A 125 -1.85 4.34 -16.72
CA SER A 125 -0.57 3.78 -16.29
C SER A 125 -0.02 2.79 -17.30
N LYS A 126 1.29 2.77 -17.47
CA LYS A 126 2.00 1.73 -18.26
C LYS A 126 1.91 0.34 -17.62
N THR A 127 1.57 0.31 -16.34
CA THR A 127 1.43 -0.92 -15.54
C THR A 127 -0.02 -1.24 -15.18
N PHE A 128 -1.00 -0.65 -15.90
CA PHE A 128 -2.42 -0.94 -15.71
C PHE A 128 -2.69 -2.46 -15.76
N GLY A 129 -3.35 -2.99 -14.74
CA GLY A 129 -3.61 -4.42 -14.55
C GLY A 129 -2.40 -5.24 -14.10
N LYS A 130 -1.22 -4.65 -13.89
CA LYS A 130 -0.09 -5.33 -13.28
C LYS A 130 -0.18 -5.29 -11.76
N TRP A 131 0.46 -6.25 -11.12
CA TRP A 131 0.49 -6.36 -9.67
C TRP A 131 1.91 -6.53 -9.15
N VAL A 132 2.09 -6.17 -7.89
CA VAL A 132 3.30 -6.49 -7.12
C VAL A 132 2.88 -7.04 -5.76
N GLY A 133 3.61 -8.04 -5.29
CA GLY A 133 3.36 -8.67 -3.99
C GLY A 133 4.61 -8.72 -3.14
N VAL A 134 4.43 -8.66 -1.82
CA VAL A 134 5.50 -8.69 -0.84
C VAL A 134 5.07 -9.49 0.40
N VAL A 135 5.99 -10.25 0.97
CA VAL A 135 5.80 -10.86 2.29
C VAL A 135 6.10 -9.82 3.36
N LEU A 136 5.09 -9.52 4.17
CA LEU A 136 5.18 -8.66 5.35
C LEU A 136 5.05 -9.51 6.61
N SER A 137 5.93 -9.29 7.58
CA SER A 137 5.87 -10.03 8.85
C SER A 137 6.34 -9.18 10.04
N ALA A 138 5.91 -9.58 11.24
CA ALA A 138 6.45 -9.02 12.48
C ALA A 138 7.97 -9.22 12.58
N GLU A 139 8.52 -10.23 11.92
CA GLU A 139 9.95 -10.55 11.93
C GLU A 139 10.74 -9.64 10.98
N ASN A 140 10.30 -9.52 9.69
CA ASN A 140 11.01 -8.72 8.71
C ASN A 140 10.77 -7.21 8.86
N LYS A 141 9.72 -6.80 9.59
CA LYS A 141 9.35 -5.41 9.91
C LYS A 141 9.15 -4.50 8.70
N LYS A 142 9.09 -5.08 7.50
CA LYS A 142 8.83 -4.34 6.27
C LYS A 142 7.45 -3.69 6.30
N GLN A 143 7.36 -2.56 5.61
CA GLN A 143 6.10 -1.89 5.33
C GLN A 143 5.92 -1.80 3.83
N PHE A 144 4.69 -1.65 3.39
CA PHE A 144 4.36 -1.53 1.98
C PHE A 144 3.50 -0.30 1.77
N TYR A 145 3.92 0.58 0.87
CA TYR A 145 3.14 1.74 0.47
C TYR A 145 2.47 1.50 -0.86
N ILE A 146 1.17 1.65 -0.88
CA ILE A 146 0.28 1.47 -2.01
C ILE A 146 -0.40 2.82 -2.26
N PRO A 147 -0.15 3.50 -3.39
CA PRO A 147 -0.75 4.80 -3.66
C PRO A 147 -2.24 4.71 -4.02
N GLN A 148 -2.87 5.87 -4.20
CA GLN A 148 -4.22 5.97 -4.73
C GLN A 148 -4.28 5.39 -6.16
N GLY A 149 -5.44 4.85 -6.54
CA GLY A 149 -5.62 4.23 -7.85
C GLY A 149 -5.21 2.77 -7.93
N PHE A 150 -5.01 2.13 -6.77
CA PHE A 150 -4.70 0.70 -6.67
C PHE A 150 -5.81 -0.07 -5.97
N ALA A 151 -5.96 -1.34 -6.34
CA ALA A 151 -6.64 -2.33 -5.53
C ALA A 151 -5.62 -3.03 -4.62
N HIS A 152 -6.03 -3.34 -3.40
CA HIS A 152 -5.18 -3.88 -2.35
C HIS A 152 -5.82 -5.09 -1.68
N GLY A 153 -5.02 -6.08 -1.37
CA GLY A 153 -5.44 -7.26 -0.59
C GLY A 153 -4.26 -8.04 -0.02
N PHE A 154 -4.55 -8.93 0.91
CA PHE A 154 -3.54 -9.79 1.50
C PHE A 154 -4.06 -11.17 1.87
N LEU A 155 -3.17 -12.15 1.88
CA LEU A 155 -3.38 -13.53 2.34
C LEU A 155 -2.56 -13.78 3.60
N VAL A 156 -3.18 -14.30 4.67
CA VAL A 156 -2.51 -14.67 5.92
C VAL A 156 -1.79 -16.01 5.76
N LEU A 157 -0.47 -16.02 5.99
CA LEU A 157 0.41 -17.17 5.85
C LEU A 157 0.70 -17.89 7.17
N SER A 158 0.80 -17.12 8.29
CA SER A 158 0.99 -17.67 9.65
C SER A 158 -0.34 -18.11 10.28
N ASP A 159 -0.30 -18.78 11.42
CA ASP A 159 -1.52 -19.25 12.11
C ASP A 159 -2.47 -18.09 12.44
N GLU A 160 -1.92 -16.93 12.81
CA GLU A 160 -2.62 -15.67 12.99
C GLU A 160 -1.74 -14.52 12.49
N ALA A 161 -2.36 -13.43 12.05
CA ALA A 161 -1.66 -12.18 11.76
C ALA A 161 -2.45 -10.98 12.28
N GLU A 162 -1.73 -10.01 12.86
CA GLU A 162 -2.25 -8.68 13.14
C GLU A 162 -1.64 -7.68 12.16
N PHE A 163 -2.53 -7.01 11.44
CA PHE A 163 -2.23 -6.13 10.31
C PHE A 163 -2.70 -4.72 10.61
N THR A 164 -1.81 -3.75 10.48
CA THR A 164 -2.11 -2.33 10.69
C THR A 164 -1.84 -1.54 9.43
N TYR A 165 -2.66 -0.52 9.19
CA TYR A 165 -2.46 0.35 8.03
C TYR A 165 -2.99 1.76 8.25
N LYS A 166 -2.25 2.73 7.71
CA LYS A 166 -2.63 4.13 7.62
C LYS A 166 -3.24 4.42 6.25
N CYS A 167 -4.25 5.30 6.20
CA CYS A 167 -4.92 5.72 4.99
C CYS A 167 -4.82 7.22 4.78
N THR A 168 -4.67 7.65 3.52
CA THR A 168 -4.60 9.07 3.14
C THR A 168 -5.97 9.75 3.05
N ASP A 169 -7.07 8.98 3.11
CA ASP A 169 -8.44 9.49 3.13
C ASP A 169 -9.30 8.60 4.03
N TYR A 170 -10.51 9.06 4.35
CA TYR A 170 -11.44 8.33 5.21
C TYR A 170 -12.13 7.17 4.48
N TYR A 171 -12.52 6.15 5.25
CA TYR A 171 -13.32 5.06 4.73
C TYR A 171 -14.73 5.54 4.39
N ASP A 172 -15.13 5.27 3.15
CA ASP A 172 -16.49 5.49 2.65
C ASP A 172 -17.08 4.18 2.13
N PRO A 173 -18.00 3.53 2.87
CA PRO A 173 -18.60 2.27 2.46
C PRO A 173 -19.46 2.38 1.19
N THR A 174 -19.92 3.59 0.82
CA THR A 174 -20.73 3.80 -0.39
C THR A 174 -19.90 3.87 -1.66
N SER A 175 -18.61 4.14 -1.50
CA SER A 175 -17.61 4.29 -2.57
C SER A 175 -16.76 3.04 -2.79
N GLU A 176 -16.97 2.01 -1.98
CA GLU A 176 -16.17 0.79 -2.01
C GLU A 176 -16.37 -0.01 -3.30
N GLY A 177 -15.27 -0.56 -3.79
CA GLY A 177 -15.22 -1.50 -4.89
C GLY A 177 -14.16 -2.56 -4.65
N GLY A 178 -14.14 -3.55 -5.54
CA GLY A 178 -13.15 -4.62 -5.46
C GLY A 178 -13.01 -5.39 -6.77
N ILE A 179 -11.93 -6.16 -6.83
CA ILE A 179 -11.65 -7.11 -7.91
C ILE A 179 -11.61 -8.50 -7.27
N ARG A 180 -12.11 -9.52 -7.96
CA ARG A 180 -12.00 -10.89 -7.48
C ARG A 180 -10.53 -11.28 -7.29
N TRP A 181 -10.23 -11.92 -6.16
CA TRP A 181 -8.86 -12.23 -5.74
C TRP A 181 -8.12 -13.19 -6.68
N ASP A 182 -8.86 -14.09 -7.35
CA ASP A 182 -8.38 -15.14 -8.27
C ASP A 182 -8.58 -14.75 -9.75
N ASP A 183 -8.61 -13.45 -10.04
CA ASP A 183 -8.85 -12.95 -11.39
C ASP A 183 -7.78 -13.45 -12.38
N PRO A 184 -8.19 -14.15 -13.46
CA PRO A 184 -7.24 -14.74 -14.39
C PRO A 184 -6.52 -13.70 -15.29
N ASP A 185 -7.11 -12.52 -15.50
CA ASP A 185 -6.52 -11.46 -16.31
C ASP A 185 -5.42 -10.73 -15.54
N ILE A 186 -5.52 -10.64 -14.21
CA ILE A 186 -4.46 -10.13 -13.31
C ILE A 186 -3.44 -11.23 -13.03
N GLY A 187 -3.89 -12.46 -12.74
CA GLY A 187 -3.05 -13.63 -12.57
C GLY A 187 -2.11 -13.56 -11.36
N ILE A 188 -2.61 -13.06 -10.21
CA ILE A 188 -1.81 -13.00 -8.97
C ILE A 188 -1.36 -14.40 -8.58
N GLN A 189 -0.07 -14.56 -8.32
CA GLN A 189 0.53 -15.81 -7.86
C GLN A 189 0.50 -15.86 -6.32
N TRP A 190 -0.66 -16.17 -5.76
CA TRP A 190 -0.81 -16.31 -4.32
C TRP A 190 0.03 -17.49 -3.81
N PRO A 191 0.76 -17.34 -2.70
CA PRO A 191 1.45 -18.46 -2.05
C PRO A 191 0.46 -19.56 -1.66
N ALA A 192 0.88 -20.82 -1.81
CA ALA A 192 0.09 -21.93 -1.33
C ALA A 192 0.02 -21.94 0.20
N VAL A 193 -1.16 -22.16 0.75
CA VAL A 193 -1.40 -22.41 2.18
C VAL A 193 -1.96 -23.81 2.36
N ASP A 194 -1.67 -24.43 3.50
CA ASP A 194 -2.10 -25.79 3.85
C ASP A 194 -3.55 -25.86 4.39
N CYS A 195 -4.37 -24.90 4.02
CA CYS A 195 -5.78 -24.80 4.40
C CYS A 195 -6.61 -24.16 3.29
N GLU A 196 -7.93 -24.22 3.41
CA GLU A 196 -8.83 -23.52 2.51
C GLU A 196 -8.70 -22.00 2.65
N VAL A 197 -8.71 -21.27 1.52
CA VAL A 197 -8.76 -19.80 1.49
C VAL A 197 -10.13 -19.34 1.96
N LYS A 198 -10.15 -18.46 2.96
CA LYS A 198 -11.36 -17.93 3.60
C LYS A 198 -11.60 -16.50 3.17
N LEU A 199 -12.71 -16.25 2.53
CA LEU A 199 -13.16 -14.92 2.08
C LEU A 199 -14.32 -14.44 2.94
N SER A 200 -14.49 -13.12 3.03
CA SER A 200 -15.78 -12.57 3.45
C SER A 200 -16.83 -12.80 2.34
N ALA A 201 -18.11 -12.81 2.73
CA ALA A 201 -19.19 -12.92 1.74
C ALA A 201 -19.09 -11.84 0.64
N LYS A 202 -18.63 -10.64 1.00
CA LYS A 202 -18.44 -9.51 0.10
C LYS A 202 -17.30 -9.75 -0.89
N ASP A 203 -16.15 -10.22 -0.41
CA ASP A 203 -14.96 -10.48 -1.24
C ASP A 203 -15.25 -11.57 -2.29
N GLY A 204 -16.08 -12.55 -1.94
CA GLY A 204 -16.52 -13.61 -2.86
C GLY A 204 -17.46 -13.13 -3.99
N LEU A 205 -17.98 -11.89 -3.90
CA LEU A 205 -18.92 -11.33 -4.90
C LEU A 205 -18.26 -10.30 -5.81
N HIS A 206 -16.98 -10.01 -5.67
CA HIS A 206 -16.29 -9.05 -6.53
C HIS A 206 -16.24 -9.51 -7.99
N LYS A 207 -16.39 -8.53 -8.89
CA LYS A 207 -16.29 -8.73 -10.33
C LYS A 207 -14.84 -8.94 -10.77
N GLY A 208 -14.67 -9.54 -11.94
CA GLY A 208 -13.37 -9.60 -12.61
C GLY A 208 -12.88 -8.23 -13.06
N PHE A 209 -11.57 -8.15 -13.30
CA PHE A 209 -10.91 -6.90 -13.72
C PHE A 209 -11.52 -6.32 -15.01
N ARG A 210 -11.76 -7.16 -16.01
CA ARG A 210 -12.35 -6.73 -17.30
C ARG A 210 -13.87 -6.55 -17.28
N GLU A 211 -14.54 -6.91 -16.19
CA GLU A 211 -15.99 -6.78 -16.03
C GLU A 211 -16.41 -5.43 -15.47
N GLN A 212 -15.48 -4.51 -15.29
CA GLN A 212 -15.70 -3.19 -14.70
C GLN A 212 -14.79 -2.14 -15.34
N THR A 213 -15.08 -0.87 -15.09
CA THR A 213 -14.26 0.26 -15.53
C THR A 213 -13.52 0.88 -14.37
N PHE A 214 -12.46 1.61 -14.66
CA PHE A 214 -11.61 2.28 -13.67
C PHE A 214 -11.45 3.78 -13.97
N ASP A 215 -12.39 4.38 -14.72
CA ASP A 215 -12.34 5.78 -15.16
C ASP A 215 -12.22 6.78 -14.00
N TYR A 216 -12.74 6.40 -12.82
CA TYR A 216 -12.59 7.17 -11.58
C TYR A 216 -11.12 7.29 -11.10
N PHE A 217 -10.19 6.49 -11.66
CA PHE A 217 -8.76 6.58 -11.37
C PHE A 217 -7.94 7.30 -12.45
N GLU A 218 -8.56 7.88 -13.46
CA GLU A 218 -7.86 8.59 -14.54
C GLU A 218 -7.00 9.78 -14.09
N ARG A 219 -7.28 10.31 -12.90
CA ARG A 219 -6.55 11.44 -12.30
C ARG A 219 -5.24 11.05 -11.60
N TRP A 220 -5.02 9.76 -11.38
CA TRP A 220 -3.86 9.20 -10.68
C TRP A 220 -2.86 8.51 -11.67
#